data_236e39a61af98e6d67a47f84bc270388
#
_entry.id   236e39a61af98e6d67a47f84bc270388
#
_cell.length_a   1.000
_cell.length_b   1.000
_cell.length_c   1.000
_cell.angle_alpha   90.00
_cell.angle_beta   90.00
_cell.angle_gamma   90.00
#
_symmetry.space_group_name_H-M   'P 1'
#
loop_
_entity.id
_entity.type
_entity.pdbx_description
1 polymer ?
#
loop_
_entity_poly.entity_id
_entity_poly.type
_entity_poly.pdbx_seq_one_letter_code
_entity_poly.pdbx_strand_id
1 'polypeptide(L)'
;MTLNASGTPAAPLLSNPRPTPLARRIIPCLDVHDGKVTRGVQFGRAEEGGLRNVGDPVEMALRYDAQGADEMVFFDITASAHGRASMIGVIERAADQCFMPLTVGGGIRTVEDMGQMLRAGADKISINSSAIAHPELIRQGAEKYGSQCIVVSIDAKKIGPDHWGVFAAGGRKETGLDAVEWACRACELGAGEVVLNSIDADGTKQGFDLVITRRISEAVGISVVASGGAGNLQHLADVLKEGHADAVLAASIFHFGTHTIQEAKSFLAAQGITVRL
;
A
#
# COMPACT_ATOMS: atom_id res chain seq x y z
N MET A 1 18.60 -7.41 28.80
CA MET A 1 17.48 -8.30 28.40
C MET A 1 16.22 -7.64 28.91
N THR A 2 15.50 -6.98 28.02
CA THR A 2 14.20 -6.37 28.33
C THR A 2 13.12 -7.44 28.13
N LEU A 3 12.37 -7.75 29.16
CA LEU A 3 11.22 -8.65 29.12
C LEU A 3 9.97 -7.82 28.85
N ASN A 4 9.05 -8.34 28.01
CA ASN A 4 7.71 -7.76 27.81
C ASN A 4 6.87 -7.97 29.08
N ALA A 5 5.76 -7.28 29.20
CA ALA A 5 4.83 -7.36 30.35
C ALA A 5 4.31 -8.77 30.67
N SER A 6 4.53 -9.77 29.80
CA SER A 6 4.18 -11.19 29.95
C SER A 6 5.36 -12.09 30.33
N GLY A 7 6.59 -11.55 30.55
CA GLY A 7 7.76 -12.33 30.95
C GLY A 7 8.39 -13.17 29.83
N THR A 8 7.96 -13.01 28.57
CA THR A 8 8.55 -13.69 27.42
C THR A 8 9.70 -12.86 26.86
N PRO A 9 10.85 -13.48 26.49
CA PRO A 9 11.94 -12.72 25.87
C PRO A 9 11.45 -12.08 24.58
N ALA A 10 11.62 -10.75 24.46
CA ALA A 10 11.35 -10.07 23.20
C ALA A 10 12.23 -10.74 22.12
N ALA A 11 11.61 -11.13 21.00
CA ALA A 11 12.35 -11.62 19.86
C ALA A 11 13.38 -10.55 19.47
N PRO A 12 14.63 -10.93 19.18
CA PRO A 12 15.64 -9.97 18.79
C PRO A 12 15.15 -9.25 17.53
N LEU A 13 14.98 -7.94 17.64
CA LEU A 13 14.82 -7.08 16.46
C LEU A 13 15.96 -7.43 15.52
N LEU A 14 15.64 -7.92 14.33
CA LEU A 14 16.62 -8.23 13.31
C LEU A 14 17.32 -6.91 12.95
N SER A 15 18.38 -6.59 13.66
CA SER A 15 19.21 -5.40 13.44
C SER A 15 20.10 -5.61 12.23
N ASN A 16 19.50 -5.69 11.04
CA ASN A 16 20.28 -5.61 9.82
C ASN A 16 19.46 -4.84 8.78
N PRO A 17 19.86 -3.61 8.40
CA PRO A 17 19.32 -2.98 7.23
C PRO A 17 19.62 -3.94 6.08
N ARG A 18 18.57 -4.43 5.42
CA ARG A 18 18.75 -5.31 4.27
C ARG A 18 19.53 -4.55 3.21
N PRO A 19 20.75 -4.96 2.84
CA PRO A 19 21.34 -4.49 1.60
C PRO A 19 20.52 -5.14 0.49
N THR A 20 19.41 -4.52 0.08
CA THR A 20 18.69 -5.02 -1.08
C THR A 20 19.34 -4.45 -2.32
N PRO A 21 19.97 -5.27 -3.15
CA PRO A 21 20.39 -4.87 -4.49
C PRO A 21 19.19 -4.64 -5.42
N LEU A 22 17.97 -4.82 -4.92
CA LEU A 22 16.73 -4.67 -5.66
C LEU A 22 16.43 -3.20 -5.92
N ALA A 23 15.97 -2.91 -7.14
CA ALA A 23 15.51 -1.59 -7.50
C ALA A 23 14.29 -1.18 -6.66
N ARG A 24 14.26 0.08 -6.21
CA ARG A 24 13.11 0.67 -5.53
C ARG A 24 11.99 0.90 -6.54
N ARG A 25 10.74 0.71 -6.11
CA ARG A 25 9.57 0.76 -6.99
C ARG A 25 8.77 2.05 -6.78
N ILE A 26 8.25 2.60 -7.87
CA ILE A 26 7.29 3.71 -7.86
C ILE A 26 5.94 3.15 -8.30
N ILE A 27 4.96 3.28 -7.43
CA ILE A 27 3.64 2.65 -7.55
C ILE A 27 2.56 3.73 -7.55
N PRO A 28 1.96 4.08 -8.69
CA PRO A 28 0.74 4.88 -8.73
C PRO A 28 -0.42 4.16 -8.07
N CYS A 29 -1.28 4.92 -7.34
CA CYS A 29 -2.48 4.38 -6.72
C CYS A 29 -3.72 5.03 -7.32
N LEU A 30 -4.72 4.25 -7.69
CA LEU A 30 -6.01 4.68 -8.20
C LEU A 30 -7.14 4.26 -7.25
N ASP A 31 -7.79 5.24 -6.63
CA ASP A 31 -9.02 5.01 -5.89
C ASP A 31 -10.18 4.91 -6.86
N VAL A 32 -10.84 3.77 -6.92
CA VAL A 32 -11.94 3.50 -7.85
C VAL A 32 -13.25 3.50 -7.09
N HIS A 33 -14.20 4.31 -7.57
CA HIS A 33 -15.59 4.36 -7.07
C HIS A 33 -16.54 4.22 -8.25
N ASP A 34 -17.42 3.22 -8.20
CA ASP A 34 -18.36 2.92 -9.28
C ASP A 34 -17.72 2.87 -10.69
N GLY A 35 -16.54 2.21 -10.78
CA GLY A 35 -15.81 2.03 -12.04
C GLY A 35 -15.10 3.28 -12.59
N LYS A 36 -15.00 4.34 -11.81
CA LYS A 36 -14.29 5.58 -12.17
C LYS A 36 -13.21 5.90 -11.14
N VAL A 37 -12.09 6.46 -11.60
CA VAL A 37 -11.09 6.98 -10.68
C VAL A 37 -11.63 8.23 -10.02
N THR A 38 -11.67 8.19 -8.71
CA THR A 38 -12.10 9.31 -7.89
C THR A 38 -11.02 9.66 -6.88
N ARG A 39 -11.07 10.89 -6.39
CA ARG A 39 -10.20 11.33 -5.31
C ARG A 39 -10.99 12.01 -4.22
N GLY A 40 -10.82 11.55 -2.99
CA GLY A 40 -11.18 12.27 -1.79
C GLY A 40 -10.13 13.33 -1.42
N VAL A 41 -10.50 14.31 -0.60
CA VAL A 41 -9.58 15.37 -0.13
C VAL A 41 -8.59 14.82 0.92
N GLN A 42 -9.03 13.86 1.73
CA GLN A 42 -8.23 13.18 2.76
C GLN A 42 -8.74 11.75 2.97
N PHE A 43 -7.85 10.85 3.40
CA PHE A 43 -8.17 9.48 3.76
C PHE A 43 -9.30 9.44 4.82
N GLY A 44 -10.27 8.53 4.63
CA GLY A 44 -11.41 8.37 5.56
C GLY A 44 -12.57 9.36 5.38
N ARG A 45 -12.46 10.37 4.51
CA ARG A 45 -13.51 11.38 4.25
C ARG A 45 -14.17 11.27 2.88
N ALA A 46 -13.96 10.17 2.16
CA ALA A 46 -14.51 9.95 0.82
C ALA A 46 -16.05 10.08 0.75
N GLU A 47 -16.75 9.75 1.85
CA GLU A 47 -18.21 9.78 1.93
C GLU A 47 -18.79 11.19 2.25
N GLU A 48 -17.96 12.16 2.62
CA GLU A 48 -18.39 13.52 3.01
C GLU A 48 -18.61 14.47 1.81
N GLY A 49 -18.71 13.94 0.57
CA GLY A 49 -19.24 14.70 -0.58
C GLY A 49 -18.20 15.47 -1.41
N GLY A 50 -16.95 15.03 -1.46
CA GLY A 50 -15.86 15.68 -2.21
C GLY A 50 -15.15 14.82 -3.26
N LEU A 51 -15.76 13.73 -3.73
CA LEU A 51 -15.15 12.87 -4.76
C LEU A 51 -15.11 13.60 -6.11
N ARG A 52 -13.89 13.90 -6.59
CA ARG A 52 -13.68 14.39 -7.96
C ARG A 52 -13.38 13.21 -8.86
N ASN A 53 -14.12 13.09 -9.97
CA ASN A 53 -13.76 12.17 -11.03
C ASN A 53 -12.46 12.65 -11.69
N VAL A 54 -11.46 11.77 -11.75
CA VAL A 54 -10.13 12.06 -12.31
C VAL A 54 -9.96 11.44 -13.69
N GLY A 55 -10.74 10.41 -14.03
CA GLY A 55 -10.71 9.76 -15.35
C GLY A 55 -11.12 8.29 -15.34
N ASP A 56 -10.98 7.65 -16.50
CA ASP A 56 -11.15 6.20 -16.64
C ASP A 56 -9.92 5.47 -16.04
N PRO A 57 -10.13 4.45 -15.18
CA PRO A 57 -9.03 3.73 -14.53
C PRO A 57 -8.11 3.01 -15.51
N VAL A 58 -8.65 2.49 -16.63
CA VAL A 58 -7.85 1.77 -17.64
C VAL A 58 -6.98 2.74 -18.43
N GLU A 59 -7.52 3.89 -18.85
CA GLU A 59 -6.75 4.95 -19.54
C GLU A 59 -5.61 5.47 -18.64
N MET A 60 -5.89 5.65 -17.35
CA MET A 60 -4.85 6.06 -16.40
C MET A 60 -3.80 4.98 -16.19
N ALA A 61 -4.18 3.70 -16.15
CA ALA A 61 -3.26 2.58 -16.07
C ALA A 61 -2.32 2.55 -17.27
N LEU A 62 -2.86 2.63 -18.49
CA LEU A 62 -2.07 2.69 -19.72
C LEU A 62 -1.08 3.87 -19.73
N ARG A 63 -1.52 5.03 -19.24
CA ARG A 63 -0.65 6.20 -19.13
C ARG A 63 0.53 5.97 -18.18
N TYR A 64 0.31 5.31 -17.03
CA TYR A 64 1.36 5.02 -16.07
C TYR A 64 2.28 3.90 -16.53
N ASP A 65 1.74 2.88 -17.22
CA ASP A 65 2.52 1.83 -17.85
C ASP A 65 3.48 2.42 -18.89
N ALA A 66 2.97 3.29 -19.77
CA ALA A 66 3.77 4.01 -20.76
C ALA A 66 4.83 4.95 -20.14
N GLN A 67 4.61 5.45 -18.92
CA GLN A 67 5.57 6.24 -18.16
C GLN A 67 6.58 5.39 -17.38
N GLY A 68 6.46 4.06 -17.44
CA GLY A 68 7.36 3.11 -16.80
C GLY A 68 7.11 2.95 -15.30
N ALA A 69 5.87 3.01 -14.82
CA ALA A 69 5.53 2.62 -13.45
C ALA A 69 5.96 1.18 -13.18
N ASP A 70 6.42 0.90 -11.97
CA ASP A 70 6.91 -0.44 -11.62
C ASP A 70 5.80 -1.41 -11.28
N GLU A 71 4.71 -0.90 -10.75
CA GLU A 71 3.46 -1.59 -10.37
C GLU A 71 2.35 -0.56 -10.32
N MET A 72 1.10 -1.02 -10.21
CA MET A 72 -0.07 -0.17 -9.97
C MET A 72 -0.96 -0.76 -8.90
N VAL A 73 -1.64 0.12 -8.14
CA VAL A 73 -2.64 -0.29 -7.16
C VAL A 73 -4.00 0.29 -7.53
N PHE A 74 -5.02 -0.57 -7.55
CA PHE A 74 -6.43 -0.19 -7.57
C PHE A 74 -7.05 -0.44 -6.19
N PHE A 75 -7.62 0.58 -5.57
CA PHE A 75 -8.45 0.43 -4.38
C PHE A 75 -9.92 0.68 -4.70
N ASP A 76 -10.76 -0.36 -4.52
CA ASP A 76 -12.22 -0.18 -4.52
C ASP A 76 -12.66 0.47 -3.22
N ILE A 77 -13.08 1.72 -3.29
CA ILE A 77 -13.57 2.49 -2.15
C ILE A 77 -15.11 2.44 -2.03
N THR A 78 -15.80 1.74 -2.94
CA THR A 78 -17.27 1.61 -2.94
C THR A 78 -17.78 0.65 -1.88
N ALA A 79 -16.98 -0.37 -1.50
CA ALA A 79 -17.28 -1.39 -0.48
C ALA A 79 -18.62 -2.14 -0.64
N SER A 80 -19.28 -2.08 -1.81
CA SER A 80 -20.56 -2.73 -2.11
C SER A 80 -20.40 -3.94 -3.04
N ALA A 81 -21.41 -4.81 -3.11
CA ALA A 81 -21.43 -5.92 -4.07
C ALA A 81 -21.44 -5.43 -5.53
N HIS A 82 -22.10 -4.29 -5.79
CA HIS A 82 -22.11 -3.67 -7.11
C HIS A 82 -20.73 -3.11 -7.50
N GLY A 83 -20.03 -2.47 -6.56
CA GLY A 83 -18.65 -1.98 -6.75
C GLY A 83 -17.68 -3.11 -7.07
N ARG A 84 -17.83 -4.28 -6.44
CA ARG A 84 -17.00 -5.46 -6.72
C ARG A 84 -17.14 -5.94 -8.17
N ALA A 85 -18.36 -6.04 -8.70
CA ALA A 85 -18.57 -6.44 -10.09
C ALA A 85 -17.98 -5.41 -11.07
N SER A 86 -18.10 -4.12 -10.75
CA SER A 86 -17.49 -3.02 -11.50
C SER A 86 -15.96 -3.10 -11.48
N MET A 87 -15.37 -3.41 -10.31
CA MET A 87 -13.91 -3.56 -10.17
C MET A 87 -13.37 -4.73 -10.98
N ILE A 88 -14.04 -5.88 -11.00
CA ILE A 88 -13.62 -7.04 -11.84
C ILE A 88 -13.49 -6.62 -13.30
N GLY A 89 -14.50 -5.95 -13.85
CA GLY A 89 -14.44 -5.47 -15.23
C GLY A 89 -13.36 -4.41 -15.50
N VAL A 90 -12.98 -3.62 -14.50
CA VAL A 90 -11.82 -2.69 -14.59
C VAL A 90 -10.52 -3.47 -14.64
N ILE A 91 -10.36 -4.48 -13.76
CA ILE A 91 -9.13 -5.30 -13.69
C ILE A 91 -8.93 -6.06 -14.99
N GLU A 92 -9.96 -6.74 -15.50
CA GLU A 92 -9.89 -7.49 -16.76
C GLU A 92 -9.43 -6.59 -17.92
N ARG A 93 -10.06 -5.42 -18.08
CA ARG A 93 -9.66 -4.47 -19.15
C ARG A 93 -8.27 -3.89 -18.96
N ALA A 94 -7.83 -3.66 -17.73
CA ALA A 94 -6.49 -3.17 -17.45
C ALA A 94 -5.44 -4.27 -17.71
N ALA A 95 -5.68 -5.50 -17.23
CA ALA A 95 -4.78 -6.63 -17.41
C ALA A 95 -4.59 -7.03 -18.87
N ASP A 96 -5.62 -6.84 -19.70
CA ASP A 96 -5.52 -7.08 -21.17
C ASP A 96 -4.58 -6.09 -21.89
N GLN A 97 -4.27 -4.95 -21.28
CA GLN A 97 -3.59 -3.84 -21.96
C GLN A 97 -2.34 -3.34 -21.25
N CYS A 98 -2.19 -3.57 -19.93
CA CYS A 98 -1.05 -3.14 -19.14
C CYS A 98 -0.15 -4.33 -18.80
N PHE A 99 1.17 -4.11 -18.83
CA PHE A 99 2.14 -5.16 -18.56
C PHE A 99 2.86 -5.00 -17.22
N MET A 100 2.58 -3.94 -16.47
CA MET A 100 3.04 -3.79 -15.08
C MET A 100 2.15 -4.60 -14.13
N PRO A 101 2.70 -5.15 -13.02
CA PRO A 101 1.92 -5.86 -12.02
C PRO A 101 0.79 -5.00 -11.43
N LEU A 102 -0.39 -5.61 -11.27
CA LEU A 102 -1.58 -4.99 -10.71
C LEU A 102 -1.85 -5.53 -9.30
N THR A 103 -1.90 -4.63 -8.31
CA THR A 103 -2.39 -4.91 -6.97
C THR A 103 -3.81 -4.40 -6.83
N VAL A 104 -4.71 -5.22 -6.30
CA VAL A 104 -6.12 -4.85 -6.09
C VAL A 104 -6.49 -4.97 -4.62
N GLY A 105 -7.12 -3.94 -4.08
CA GLY A 105 -7.63 -3.90 -2.71
C GLY A 105 -9.04 -3.31 -2.63
N GLY A 106 -9.62 -3.41 -1.44
CA GLY A 106 -10.98 -2.94 -1.17
C GLY A 106 -12.03 -4.05 -1.26
N GLY A 107 -12.86 -4.17 -0.22
CA GLY A 107 -14.01 -5.08 -0.17
C GLY A 107 -13.71 -6.59 -0.16
N ILE A 108 -12.45 -7.03 -0.12
CA ILE A 108 -12.03 -8.42 -0.16
C ILE A 108 -12.12 -9.01 1.26
N ARG A 109 -12.93 -10.08 1.43
CA ARG A 109 -13.28 -10.64 2.74
C ARG A 109 -13.03 -12.13 2.87
N THR A 110 -12.90 -12.84 1.75
CA THR A 110 -12.74 -14.30 1.69
C THR A 110 -11.62 -14.70 0.75
N VAL A 111 -11.15 -15.93 0.87
CA VAL A 111 -10.17 -16.51 -0.06
C VAL A 111 -10.76 -16.63 -1.48
N GLU A 112 -12.07 -16.84 -1.58
CA GLU A 112 -12.80 -16.87 -2.85
C GLU A 112 -12.80 -15.49 -3.53
N ASP A 113 -13.00 -14.41 -2.77
CA ASP A 113 -12.88 -13.03 -3.28
C ASP A 113 -11.48 -12.78 -3.85
N MET A 114 -10.42 -13.20 -3.13
CA MET A 114 -9.04 -13.12 -3.63
C MET A 114 -8.88 -13.83 -4.97
N GLY A 115 -9.40 -15.08 -5.06
CA GLY A 115 -9.35 -15.85 -6.29
C GLY A 115 -10.13 -15.24 -7.45
N GLN A 116 -11.20 -14.51 -7.19
CA GLN A 116 -11.92 -13.78 -8.23
C GLN A 116 -11.07 -12.65 -8.83
N MET A 117 -10.42 -11.85 -7.99
CA MET A 117 -9.56 -10.75 -8.43
C MET A 117 -8.32 -11.26 -9.18
N LEU A 118 -7.67 -12.34 -8.68
CA LEU A 118 -6.52 -12.95 -9.34
C LEU A 118 -6.90 -13.52 -10.71
N ARG A 119 -8.08 -14.19 -10.84
CA ARG A 119 -8.56 -14.66 -12.15
C ARG A 119 -8.93 -13.54 -13.12
N ALA A 120 -9.33 -12.38 -12.60
CA ALA A 120 -9.57 -11.20 -13.42
C ALA A 120 -8.30 -10.54 -13.95
N GLY A 121 -7.11 -10.95 -13.46
CA GLY A 121 -5.82 -10.47 -13.91
C GLY A 121 -5.02 -9.66 -12.88
N ALA A 122 -5.47 -9.58 -11.63
CA ALA A 122 -4.63 -9.03 -10.55
C ALA A 122 -3.46 -9.96 -10.25
N ASP A 123 -2.28 -9.40 -9.99
CA ASP A 123 -1.08 -10.12 -9.53
C ASP A 123 -1.02 -10.23 -8.02
N LYS A 124 -1.53 -9.22 -7.32
CA LYS A 124 -1.51 -9.13 -5.85
C LYS A 124 -2.86 -8.68 -5.31
N ILE A 125 -3.17 -9.12 -4.11
CA ILE A 125 -4.40 -8.81 -3.36
C ILE A 125 -4.04 -8.07 -2.10
N SER A 126 -4.60 -6.87 -1.92
CA SER A 126 -4.41 -6.06 -0.71
C SER A 126 -5.62 -6.17 0.21
N ILE A 127 -5.37 -6.60 1.44
CA ILE A 127 -6.38 -6.74 2.50
C ILE A 127 -5.99 -5.91 3.73
N ASN A 128 -6.99 -5.32 4.39
CA ASN A 128 -6.82 -4.51 5.60
C ASN A 128 -7.84 -4.94 6.66
N SER A 129 -9.03 -4.34 6.70
CA SER A 129 -10.03 -4.56 7.75
C SER A 129 -10.45 -6.03 7.89
N SER A 130 -10.50 -6.77 6.79
CA SER A 130 -10.78 -8.22 6.81
C SER A 130 -9.66 -9.03 7.46
N ALA A 131 -8.40 -8.66 7.22
CA ALA A 131 -7.24 -9.28 7.86
C ALA A 131 -7.19 -8.96 9.37
N ILE A 132 -7.55 -7.74 9.77
CA ILE A 132 -7.65 -7.36 11.20
C ILE A 132 -8.74 -8.18 11.90
N ALA A 133 -9.91 -8.31 11.26
CA ALA A 133 -11.03 -9.07 11.82
C ALA A 133 -10.77 -10.60 11.85
N HIS A 134 -10.10 -11.10 10.84
CA HIS A 134 -9.82 -12.53 10.66
C HIS A 134 -8.38 -12.73 10.18
N PRO A 135 -7.37 -12.71 11.07
CA PRO A 135 -5.96 -12.81 10.70
C PRO A 135 -5.60 -14.08 9.91
N GLU A 136 -6.30 -15.17 10.15
CA GLU A 136 -6.13 -16.42 9.40
C GLU A 136 -6.40 -16.28 7.89
N LEU A 137 -7.12 -15.24 7.47
CA LEU A 137 -7.33 -14.94 6.06
C LEU A 137 -6.01 -14.70 5.31
N ILE A 138 -5.01 -14.10 5.99
CA ILE A 138 -3.66 -13.89 5.44
C ILE A 138 -3.03 -15.25 5.14
N ARG A 139 -3.05 -16.17 6.14
CA ARG A 139 -2.45 -17.50 6.00
C ARG A 139 -3.13 -18.30 4.89
N GLN A 140 -4.46 -18.36 4.92
CA GLN A 140 -5.23 -19.09 3.92
C GLN A 140 -4.97 -18.59 2.50
N GLY A 141 -4.87 -17.26 2.33
CA GLY A 141 -4.52 -16.65 1.06
C GLY A 141 -3.10 -17.02 0.61
N ALA A 142 -2.12 -16.92 1.52
CA ALA A 142 -0.72 -17.25 1.26
C ALA A 142 -0.52 -18.73 0.93
N GLU A 143 -1.17 -19.63 1.64
CA GLU A 143 -1.12 -21.09 1.36
C GLU A 143 -1.72 -21.44 0.00
N LYS A 144 -2.80 -20.76 -0.40
CA LYS A 144 -3.51 -21.07 -1.63
C LYS A 144 -2.90 -20.40 -2.88
N TYR A 145 -2.42 -19.17 -2.76
CA TYR A 145 -1.99 -18.36 -3.90
C TYR A 145 -0.51 -17.98 -3.86
N GLY A 146 0.18 -18.26 -2.76
CA GLY A 146 1.55 -17.84 -2.52
C GLY A 146 1.64 -16.50 -1.77
N SER A 147 2.65 -16.38 -0.89
CA SER A 147 2.89 -15.16 -0.10
C SER A 147 3.04 -13.92 -0.98
N GLN A 148 3.67 -14.05 -2.16
CA GLN A 148 3.91 -12.95 -3.10
C GLN A 148 2.61 -12.30 -3.60
N CYS A 149 1.47 -13.00 -3.53
CA CYS A 149 0.17 -12.46 -3.92
C CYS A 149 -0.55 -11.73 -2.78
N ILE A 150 -0.08 -11.83 -1.54
CA ILE A 150 -0.78 -11.29 -0.37
C ILE A 150 -0.10 -10.05 0.16
N VAL A 151 -0.80 -8.94 0.05
CA VAL A 151 -0.40 -7.62 0.58
C VAL A 151 -1.29 -7.28 1.77
N VAL A 152 -0.69 -6.89 2.89
CA VAL A 152 -1.45 -6.38 4.04
C VAL A 152 -1.30 -4.87 4.10
N SER A 153 -2.41 -4.14 3.89
CA SER A 153 -2.45 -2.70 4.10
C SER A 153 -2.67 -2.38 5.58
N ILE A 154 -1.89 -1.44 6.09
CA ILE A 154 -1.92 -0.98 7.48
C ILE A 154 -2.18 0.53 7.48
N ASP A 155 -3.36 0.94 7.93
CA ASP A 155 -3.66 2.34 8.18
C ASP A 155 -3.18 2.67 9.60
N ALA A 156 -2.06 3.37 9.71
CA ALA A 156 -1.43 3.71 10.97
C ALA A 156 -1.67 5.17 11.33
N LYS A 157 -2.00 5.43 12.59
CA LYS A 157 -2.14 6.78 13.16
C LYS A 157 -1.32 6.90 14.43
N LYS A 158 -0.61 8.01 14.59
CA LYS A 158 0.15 8.30 15.81
C LYS A 158 -0.80 8.56 16.97
N ILE A 159 -0.72 7.74 18.01
CA ILE A 159 -1.59 7.79 19.19
C ILE A 159 -0.84 8.14 20.47
N GLY A 160 0.49 8.27 20.39
CA GLY A 160 1.33 8.64 21.52
C GLY A 160 2.78 8.91 21.09
N PRO A 161 3.66 9.28 22.02
CA PRO A 161 5.08 9.37 21.76
C PRO A 161 5.59 8.01 21.26
N ASP A 162 6.16 8.00 20.07
CA ASP A 162 6.71 6.76 19.43
C ASP A 162 5.75 5.56 19.37
N HIS A 163 4.44 5.83 19.30
CA HIS A 163 3.41 4.80 19.27
C HIS A 163 2.37 5.07 18.19
N TRP A 164 2.11 4.07 17.33
CA TRP A 164 1.13 4.14 16.24
C TRP A 164 0.13 2.99 16.34
N GLY A 165 -1.15 3.38 16.42
CA GLY A 165 -2.26 2.43 16.42
C GLY A 165 -2.69 2.08 15.00
N VAL A 166 -3.17 0.84 14.81
CA VAL A 166 -3.80 0.38 13.57
C VAL A 166 -5.27 0.78 13.55
N PHE A 167 -5.71 1.29 12.42
CA PHE A 167 -7.11 1.66 12.18
C PHE A 167 -7.72 0.80 11.07
N ALA A 168 -8.99 0.47 11.23
CA ALA A 168 -9.80 -0.26 10.24
C ALA A 168 -10.82 0.68 9.59
N ALA A 169 -11.58 0.14 8.63
CA ALA A 169 -12.68 0.82 7.95
C ALA A 169 -12.27 2.17 7.32
N GLY A 170 -11.13 2.18 6.61
CA GLY A 170 -10.62 3.39 5.98
C GLY A 170 -10.18 4.44 7.01
N GLY A 171 -9.52 4.05 8.08
CA GLY A 171 -8.98 4.95 9.10
C GLY A 171 -10.00 5.46 10.14
N ARG A 172 -11.24 4.95 10.12
CA ARG A 172 -12.34 5.45 10.98
C ARG A 172 -12.48 4.72 12.31
N LYS A 173 -11.98 3.48 12.42
CA LYS A 173 -12.17 2.64 13.61
C LYS A 173 -10.81 2.23 14.17
N GLU A 174 -10.50 2.70 15.37
CA GLU A 174 -9.35 2.23 16.13
C GLU A 174 -9.51 0.76 16.51
N THR A 175 -8.42 -0.03 16.42
CA THR A 175 -8.47 -1.48 16.66
C THR A 175 -7.82 -1.89 17.97
N GLY A 176 -7.03 -1.01 18.59
CA GLY A 176 -6.21 -1.31 19.75
C GLY A 176 -4.91 -2.09 19.44
N LEU A 177 -4.62 -2.35 18.15
CA LEU A 177 -3.38 -3.00 17.73
C LEU A 177 -2.26 -1.97 17.55
N ASP A 178 -1.04 -2.32 17.93
CA ASP A 178 0.18 -1.57 17.55
C ASP A 178 0.54 -1.86 16.09
N ALA A 179 0.96 -0.83 15.34
CA ALA A 179 1.22 -0.95 13.91
C ALA A 179 2.45 -1.81 13.60
N VAL A 180 3.51 -1.76 14.43
CA VAL A 180 4.72 -2.55 14.24
C VAL A 180 4.45 -4.02 14.58
N GLU A 181 3.77 -4.28 15.71
CA GLU A 181 3.40 -5.64 16.10
C GLU A 181 2.46 -6.29 15.08
N TRP A 182 1.51 -5.54 14.53
CA TRP A 182 0.61 -6.03 13.50
C TRP A 182 1.35 -6.35 12.19
N ALA A 183 2.31 -5.52 11.77
CA ALA A 183 3.14 -5.80 10.61
C ALA A 183 3.96 -7.09 10.78
N CYS A 184 4.58 -7.30 11.95
CA CYS A 184 5.29 -8.53 12.29
C CYS A 184 4.33 -9.74 12.23
N ARG A 185 3.14 -9.61 12.82
CA ARG A 185 2.13 -10.68 12.81
C ARG A 185 1.64 -11.02 11.40
N ALA A 186 1.44 -10.00 10.55
CA ALA A 186 1.08 -10.22 9.15
C ALA A 186 2.16 -10.99 8.38
N CYS A 187 3.44 -10.65 8.61
CA CYS A 187 4.57 -11.36 8.05
C CYS A 187 4.61 -12.83 8.51
N GLU A 188 4.43 -13.12 9.80
CA GLU A 188 4.36 -14.49 10.35
C GLU A 188 3.22 -15.30 9.76
N LEU A 189 2.09 -14.66 9.43
CA LEU A 189 0.93 -15.30 8.81
C LEU A 189 1.11 -15.54 7.31
N GLY A 190 2.19 -15.04 6.70
CA GLY A 190 2.54 -15.32 5.31
C GLY A 190 2.27 -14.19 4.34
N ALA A 191 2.04 -12.96 4.81
CA ALA A 191 2.04 -11.81 3.91
C ALA A 191 3.40 -11.67 3.20
N GLY A 192 3.39 -11.35 1.92
CA GLY A 192 4.61 -11.10 1.14
C GLY A 192 4.99 -9.62 1.04
N GLU A 193 4.05 -8.73 1.36
CA GLU A 193 4.25 -7.29 1.30
C GLU A 193 3.34 -6.56 2.29
N VAL A 194 3.83 -5.44 2.83
CA VAL A 194 3.05 -4.49 3.64
C VAL A 194 2.94 -3.16 2.90
N VAL A 195 1.73 -2.62 2.78
CA VAL A 195 1.50 -1.21 2.42
C VAL A 195 1.20 -0.45 3.69
N LEU A 196 2.10 0.42 4.10
CA LEU A 196 1.92 1.29 5.25
C LEU A 196 1.36 2.65 4.81
N ASN A 197 0.13 2.94 5.20
CA ASN A 197 -0.49 4.25 5.01
C ASN A 197 -0.50 5.03 6.32
N SER A 198 0.19 6.17 6.35
CA SER A 198 0.14 7.08 7.50
C SER A 198 -1.08 7.99 7.38
N ILE A 199 -2.06 7.80 8.26
CA ILE A 199 -3.29 8.63 8.29
C ILE A 199 -2.95 10.10 8.55
N ASP A 200 -1.96 10.36 9.42
CA ASP A 200 -1.56 11.72 9.79
C ASP A 200 -0.86 12.46 8.64
N ALA A 201 -0.14 11.73 7.78
CA ALA A 201 0.58 12.29 6.65
C ALA A 201 -0.28 12.38 5.38
N ASP A 202 -1.29 11.50 5.24
CA ASP A 202 -2.06 11.40 4.00
C ASP A 202 -2.80 12.71 3.66
N GLY A 203 -2.70 13.11 2.40
CA GLY A 203 -3.27 14.35 1.88
C GLY A 203 -2.54 15.64 2.27
N THR A 204 -1.59 15.61 3.22
CA THR A 204 -0.87 16.81 3.71
C THR A 204 0.13 17.34 2.70
N LYS A 205 0.72 16.47 1.85
CA LYS A 205 1.82 16.79 0.93
C LYS A 205 3.11 17.26 1.63
N GLN A 206 3.28 16.94 2.92
CA GLN A 206 4.43 17.38 3.73
C GLN A 206 5.50 16.30 3.91
N GLY A 207 5.38 15.19 3.25
CA GLY A 207 6.27 14.04 3.32
C GLY A 207 5.62 12.85 4.01
N PHE A 208 6.25 11.69 3.84
CA PHE A 208 5.84 10.45 4.48
C PHE A 208 6.21 10.45 5.97
N ASP A 209 5.54 9.64 6.78
CA ASP A 209 5.97 9.37 8.15
C ASP A 209 7.19 8.45 8.14
N LEU A 210 8.39 9.05 8.18
CA LEU A 210 9.66 8.33 8.08
C LEU A 210 9.89 7.42 9.27
N VAL A 211 9.42 7.82 10.46
CA VAL A 211 9.69 7.11 11.71
C VAL A 211 8.99 5.76 11.74
N ILE A 212 7.67 5.74 11.53
CA ILE A 212 6.91 4.48 11.53
C ILE A 212 7.30 3.61 10.33
N THR A 213 7.55 4.21 9.15
CA THR A 213 7.99 3.49 7.97
C THR A 213 9.28 2.73 8.26
N ARG A 214 10.26 3.40 8.83
CA ARG A 214 11.54 2.80 9.22
C ARG A 214 11.37 1.69 10.24
N ARG A 215 10.58 1.92 11.29
CA ARG A 215 10.33 0.91 12.33
C ARG A 215 9.73 -0.38 11.75
N ILE A 216 8.75 -0.26 10.87
CA ILE A 216 8.16 -1.43 10.22
C ILE A 216 9.17 -2.07 9.26
N SER A 217 9.86 -1.29 8.42
CA SER A 217 10.84 -1.81 7.48
C SER A 217 11.99 -2.57 8.15
N GLU A 218 12.40 -2.15 9.36
CA GLU A 218 13.43 -2.82 10.14
C GLU A 218 12.90 -4.04 10.93
N ALA A 219 11.59 -4.09 11.22
CA ALA A 219 10.98 -5.15 12.00
C ALA A 219 10.55 -6.37 11.17
N VAL A 220 10.19 -6.17 9.87
CA VAL A 220 9.68 -7.25 9.03
C VAL A 220 10.69 -7.72 7.98
N GLY A 221 10.61 -9.00 7.60
CA GLY A 221 11.45 -9.63 6.58
C GLY A 221 10.92 -9.48 5.13
N ILE A 222 9.78 -8.80 4.92
CA ILE A 222 9.08 -8.65 3.65
C ILE A 222 9.14 -7.21 3.14
N SER A 223 8.73 -6.98 1.90
CA SER A 223 8.73 -5.65 1.30
C SER A 223 7.77 -4.70 2.02
N VAL A 224 8.20 -3.44 2.20
CA VAL A 224 7.40 -2.36 2.78
C VAL A 224 7.22 -1.25 1.76
N VAL A 225 5.96 -0.96 1.44
CA VAL A 225 5.53 0.13 0.55
C VAL A 225 5.04 1.29 1.42
N ALA A 226 5.67 2.45 1.31
CA ALA A 226 5.25 3.65 2.02
C ALA A 226 4.15 4.38 1.27
N SER A 227 3.09 4.78 1.98
CA SER A 227 1.93 5.51 1.47
C SER A 227 1.53 6.66 2.38
N GLY A 228 0.97 7.72 1.79
CA GLY A 228 0.49 8.91 2.50
C GLY A 228 1.57 9.98 2.70
N GLY A 229 1.32 11.20 2.18
CA GLY A 229 2.13 12.39 2.43
C GLY A 229 3.02 12.88 1.28
N ALA A 230 3.12 12.16 0.16
CA ALA A 230 3.92 12.58 -0.99
C ALA A 230 3.49 13.94 -1.54
N GLY A 231 4.38 14.92 -1.55
CA GLY A 231 4.13 16.27 -2.05
C GLY A 231 5.12 16.73 -3.12
N ASN A 232 6.32 16.14 -3.14
CA ASN A 232 7.37 16.43 -4.12
C ASN A 232 8.31 15.22 -4.25
N LEU A 233 9.28 15.31 -5.19
CA LEU A 233 10.22 14.20 -5.47
C LEU A 233 11.20 13.95 -4.33
N GLN A 234 11.56 14.98 -3.54
CA GLN A 234 12.46 14.79 -2.39
C GLN A 234 11.82 13.89 -1.33
N HIS A 235 10.51 14.02 -1.08
CA HIS A 235 9.80 13.14 -0.14
C HIS A 235 9.90 11.67 -0.53
N LEU A 236 9.91 11.35 -1.85
CA LEU A 236 10.12 9.98 -2.33
C LEU A 236 11.54 9.49 -1.97
N ALA A 237 12.55 10.34 -2.18
CA ALA A 237 13.93 10.00 -1.84
C ALA A 237 14.12 9.80 -0.33
N ASP A 238 13.53 10.68 0.50
CA ASP A 238 13.65 10.62 1.95
C ASP A 238 13.08 9.31 2.52
N VAL A 239 11.87 8.90 2.08
CA VAL A 239 11.26 7.68 2.61
C VAL A 239 11.99 6.40 2.15
N LEU A 240 12.60 6.42 0.97
CA LEU A 240 13.41 5.30 0.48
C LEU A 240 14.77 5.20 1.19
N LYS A 241 15.39 6.35 1.53
CA LYS A 241 16.70 6.40 2.20
C LYS A 241 16.58 6.32 3.72
N GLU A 242 15.72 7.17 4.31
CA GLU A 242 15.62 7.33 5.75
C GLU A 242 14.51 6.47 6.36
N GLY A 243 13.40 6.28 5.63
CA GLY A 243 12.31 5.38 6.00
C GLY A 243 12.61 3.91 5.70
N HIS A 244 13.66 3.62 4.93
CA HIS A 244 14.05 2.27 4.47
C HIS A 244 12.94 1.53 3.71
N ALA A 245 11.97 2.25 3.14
CA ALA A 245 10.93 1.65 2.32
C ALA A 245 11.50 0.98 1.06
N ASP A 246 10.87 -0.11 0.61
CA ASP A 246 11.23 -0.80 -0.64
C ASP A 246 10.51 -0.22 -1.85
N ALA A 247 9.39 0.48 -1.61
CA ALA A 247 8.62 1.15 -2.63
C ALA A 247 7.89 2.37 -2.08
N VAL A 248 7.47 3.25 -2.98
CA VAL A 248 6.61 4.39 -2.67
C VAL A 248 5.31 4.28 -3.44
N LEU A 249 4.19 4.43 -2.73
CA LEU A 249 2.86 4.50 -3.31
C LEU A 249 2.40 5.95 -3.25
N ALA A 250 2.04 6.53 -4.40
CA ALA A 250 1.62 7.91 -4.49
C ALA A 250 0.52 8.10 -5.55
N ALA A 251 -0.36 9.05 -5.29
CA ALA A 251 -1.50 9.37 -6.14
C ALA A 251 -1.39 10.80 -6.71
N SER A 252 -1.56 11.81 -5.86
CA SER A 252 -1.78 13.20 -6.30
C SER A 252 -0.66 13.82 -7.09
N ILE A 253 0.60 13.55 -6.74
CA ILE A 253 1.76 14.13 -7.44
C ILE A 253 1.84 13.67 -8.90
N PHE A 254 1.26 12.48 -9.19
CA PHE A 254 1.21 11.91 -10.54
C PHE A 254 -0.11 12.22 -11.26
N HIS A 255 -1.27 12.15 -10.57
CA HIS A 255 -2.58 12.33 -11.19
C HIS A 255 -2.76 13.71 -11.81
N PHE A 256 -2.30 14.75 -11.13
CA PHE A 256 -2.43 16.14 -11.56
C PHE A 256 -1.28 16.62 -12.45
N GLY A 257 -0.37 15.71 -12.86
CA GLY A 257 0.72 16.05 -13.75
C GLY A 257 1.76 16.99 -13.12
N THR A 258 1.84 17.05 -11.78
CA THR A 258 2.91 17.80 -11.09
C THR A 258 4.26 17.19 -11.42
N HIS A 259 4.32 15.86 -11.48
CA HIS A 259 5.48 15.07 -11.90
C HIS A 259 5.03 13.84 -12.67
N THR A 260 5.87 13.38 -13.60
CA THR A 260 5.74 12.10 -14.27
C THR A 260 6.48 11.01 -13.48
N ILE A 261 6.15 9.74 -13.73
CA ILE A 261 6.90 8.60 -13.17
C ILE A 261 8.37 8.65 -13.62
N GLN A 262 8.60 8.99 -14.88
CA GLN A 262 9.95 9.07 -15.46
C GLN A 262 10.80 10.16 -14.82
N GLU A 263 10.23 11.34 -14.55
CA GLU A 263 10.91 12.40 -13.79
C GLU A 263 11.24 11.95 -12.38
N ALA A 264 10.32 11.26 -11.69
CA ALA A 264 10.55 10.73 -10.37
C ALA A 264 11.70 9.70 -10.35
N LYS A 265 11.71 8.76 -11.28
CA LYS A 265 12.79 7.77 -11.42
C LYS A 265 14.13 8.42 -11.73
N SER A 266 14.15 9.39 -12.65
CA SER A 266 15.37 10.13 -12.99
C SER A 266 15.92 10.90 -11.79
N PHE A 267 15.05 11.54 -11.01
CA PHE A 267 15.43 12.23 -9.78
C PHE A 267 16.01 11.25 -8.74
N LEU A 268 15.34 10.12 -8.50
CA LEU A 268 15.80 9.10 -7.55
C LEU A 268 17.16 8.51 -7.96
N ALA A 269 17.35 8.21 -9.25
CA ALA A 269 18.63 7.74 -9.78
C ALA A 269 19.75 8.76 -9.56
N ALA A 270 19.49 10.06 -9.79
CA ALA A 270 20.43 11.15 -9.52
C ALA A 270 20.78 11.28 -8.02
N GLN A 271 19.86 10.86 -7.15
CA GLN A 271 20.08 10.77 -5.69
C GLN A 271 20.82 9.48 -5.25
N GLY A 272 21.26 8.65 -6.19
CA GLY A 272 21.95 7.38 -5.90
C GLY A 272 21.01 6.25 -5.44
N ILE A 273 19.71 6.36 -5.66
CA ILE A 273 18.73 5.32 -5.37
C ILE A 273 18.57 4.45 -6.62
N THR A 274 18.78 3.13 -6.48
CA THR A 274 18.59 2.19 -7.58
C THR A 274 17.12 2.08 -7.94
N VAL A 275 16.76 2.42 -9.19
CA VAL A 275 15.43 2.30 -9.80
C VAL A 275 15.56 1.69 -11.19
N ARG A 276 14.47 1.14 -11.72
CA ARG A 276 14.39 0.74 -13.14
C ARG A 276 14.05 1.98 -13.98
N LEU A 277 14.89 2.35 -14.93
CA LEU A 277 14.65 3.45 -15.87
C LEU A 277 13.94 2.94 -17.12
#